data_5b48f6b04885cf4fd474e312485181d5
#
_entry.id   5b48f6b04885cf4fd474e312485181d5
#
_cell.length_a   1.000
_cell.length_b   1.000
_cell.length_c   1.000
_cell.angle_alpha   90.00
_cell.angle_beta   90.00
_cell.angle_gamma   90.00
#
_symmetry.space_group_name_H-M   'P 1'
#
loop_
_entity.id
_entity.type
_entity.pdbx_description
1 polymer ?
#
loop_
_entity_poly.entity_id
_entity_poly.type
_entity_poly.pdbx_seq_one_letter_code
_entity_poly.pdbx_strand_id
1 'polypeptide(L)'
;MINVPNNGVFKFLPDNAVLETAVLVNASGIKPVTAGPPPKAVWGLVSMVKNYEMLTAEAAVTGDRDTAILALTHHPLVMDYDAAKDLFARLLEAHREYLPRFFN
;
A
#
# COMPACT_ATOMS: atom_id res chain seq x y z
N MET A 1 9.71 10.49 -12.46
CA MET A 1 9.46 9.33 -11.57
C MET A 1 8.20 8.63 -12.05
N ILE A 2 8.14 7.33 -11.97
CA ILE A 2 6.94 6.55 -12.31
C ILE A 2 6.78 5.37 -11.34
N ASN A 3 5.57 4.82 -11.30
CA ASN A 3 5.26 3.63 -10.52
C ASN A 3 5.71 2.37 -11.26
N VAL A 4 6.53 1.56 -10.60
CA VAL A 4 7.04 0.29 -11.11
C VAL A 4 7.00 -0.79 -10.03
N PRO A 5 6.90 -2.08 -10.36
CA PRO A 5 7.11 -3.16 -9.40
C PRO A 5 8.51 -3.08 -8.79
N ASN A 6 8.62 -3.45 -7.51
CA ASN A 6 9.89 -3.41 -6.80
C ASN A 6 10.97 -4.27 -7.47
N ASN A 7 10.67 -5.51 -7.79
CA ASN A 7 11.59 -6.43 -8.47
C ASN A 7 13.03 -6.36 -7.93
N GLY A 8 13.18 -6.26 -6.60
CA GLY A 8 14.47 -6.21 -5.91
C GLY A 8 15.14 -4.83 -5.84
N VAL A 9 14.49 -3.73 -6.26
CA VAL A 9 15.02 -2.35 -6.09
C VAL A 9 15.28 -2.07 -4.61
N PHE A 10 14.31 -2.41 -3.74
CA PHE A 10 14.48 -2.40 -2.29
C PHE A 10 14.30 -3.80 -1.71
N LYS A 11 15.40 -4.38 -1.20
CA LYS A 11 15.44 -5.76 -0.70
C LYS A 11 14.58 -6.03 0.53
N PHE A 12 14.14 -4.99 1.24
CA PHE A 12 13.29 -5.10 2.44
C PHE A 12 11.78 -5.02 2.12
N LEU A 13 11.43 -4.85 0.84
CA LEU A 13 10.04 -4.84 0.37
C LEU A 13 9.79 -6.02 -0.56
N PRO A 14 8.55 -6.55 -0.62
CA PRO A 14 8.18 -7.60 -1.56
C PRO A 14 8.42 -7.18 -3.03
N ASP A 15 8.75 -8.13 -3.89
CA ASP A 15 9.03 -7.86 -5.32
C ASP A 15 7.82 -7.31 -6.07
N ASN A 16 6.61 -7.70 -5.67
CA ASN A 16 5.35 -7.22 -6.25
C ASN A 16 4.85 -5.88 -5.65
N ALA A 17 5.54 -5.33 -4.66
CA ALA A 17 5.22 -4.00 -4.15
C ALA A 17 5.45 -2.95 -5.23
N VAL A 18 4.49 -2.05 -5.43
CA VAL A 18 4.64 -0.95 -6.39
C VAL A 18 5.36 0.21 -5.73
N LEU A 19 6.37 0.75 -6.41
CA LEU A 19 7.20 1.84 -5.95
C LEU A 19 7.17 3.01 -6.94
N GLU A 20 7.16 4.23 -6.42
CA GLU A 20 7.46 5.40 -7.24
C GLU A 20 8.97 5.67 -7.19
N THR A 21 9.64 5.57 -8.33
CA THR A 21 11.09 5.75 -8.41
C THR A 21 11.52 6.49 -9.67
N ALA A 22 12.75 7.04 -9.65
CA ALA A 22 13.38 7.56 -10.84
C ALA A 22 13.63 6.42 -11.84
N VAL A 23 13.42 6.68 -13.11
CA VAL A 23 13.65 5.71 -14.18
C VAL A 23 14.40 6.33 -15.34
N LEU A 24 15.18 5.50 -16.03
CA LEU A 24 15.71 5.81 -17.34
C LEU A 24 14.78 5.21 -18.39
N VAL A 25 14.31 6.05 -19.31
CA VAL A 25 13.46 5.64 -20.44
C VAL A 25 14.26 5.78 -21.73
N ASN A 26 14.35 4.70 -22.49
CA ASN A 26 15.00 4.71 -23.81
C ASN A 26 14.36 3.67 -24.73
N ALA A 27 14.90 3.48 -25.93
CA ALA A 27 14.39 2.53 -26.91
C ALA A 27 14.34 1.06 -26.42
N SER A 28 15.10 0.69 -25.38
CA SER A 28 15.06 -0.64 -24.76
C SER A 28 14.04 -0.75 -23.61
N GLY A 29 13.27 0.31 -23.34
CA GLY A 29 12.20 0.32 -22.33
C GLY A 29 12.51 1.19 -21.11
N ILE A 30 11.89 0.82 -19.99
CA ILE A 30 11.95 1.54 -18.71
C ILE A 30 12.86 0.76 -17.75
N LYS A 31 13.86 1.45 -17.20
CA LYS A 31 14.80 0.86 -16.23
C LYS A 31 14.80 1.70 -14.95
N PRO A 32 14.43 1.13 -13.79
CA PRO A 32 14.56 1.82 -12.51
C PRO A 32 16.01 2.23 -12.24
N VAL A 33 16.18 3.44 -11.74
CA VAL A 33 17.48 3.93 -11.26
C VAL A 33 17.58 3.61 -9.77
N THR A 34 18.51 2.74 -9.41
CA THR A 34 18.72 2.34 -8.02
C THR A 34 19.57 3.38 -7.32
N ALA A 35 19.00 4.11 -6.38
CA ALA A 35 19.71 5.11 -5.56
C ALA A 35 20.39 4.52 -4.31
N GLY A 36 20.46 3.19 -4.21
CA GLY A 36 20.90 2.49 -3.01
C GLY A 36 19.79 2.33 -1.96
N PRO A 37 20.06 1.64 -0.84
CA PRO A 37 19.06 1.46 0.21
C PRO A 37 18.78 2.79 0.92
N PRO A 38 17.52 3.06 1.30
CA PRO A 38 17.19 4.22 2.12
C PRO A 38 17.85 4.09 3.52
N PRO A 39 17.99 5.19 4.26
CA PRO A 39 18.49 5.14 5.63
C PRO A 39 17.65 4.18 6.49
N LYS A 40 18.28 3.38 7.35
CA LYS A 40 17.60 2.40 8.22
C LYS A 40 16.51 3.03 9.10
N ALA A 41 16.68 4.29 9.47
CA ALA A 41 15.72 5.04 10.27
C ALA A 41 14.31 5.13 9.64
N VAL A 42 14.18 5.02 8.30
CA VAL A 42 12.89 5.13 7.62
C VAL A 42 12.34 3.77 7.15
N TRP A 43 13.09 2.68 7.27
CA TRP A 43 12.64 1.35 6.81
C TRP A 43 11.32 0.91 7.44
N GLY A 44 11.21 1.07 8.76
CA GLY A 44 10.00 0.69 9.48
C GLY A 44 8.77 1.43 8.97
N LEU A 45 8.87 2.74 8.80
CA LEU A 45 7.79 3.58 8.29
C LEU A 45 7.41 3.20 6.85
N VAL A 46 8.40 3.05 5.97
CA VAL A 46 8.17 2.68 4.56
C VAL A 46 7.49 1.31 4.47
N SER A 47 7.96 0.32 5.25
CA SER A 47 7.36 -1.01 5.28
C SER A 47 5.92 -0.99 5.81
N MET A 48 5.65 -0.20 6.84
CA MET A 48 4.31 -0.06 7.43
C MET A 48 3.32 0.56 6.43
N VAL A 49 3.70 1.64 5.77
CA VAL A 49 2.88 2.28 4.72
C VAL A 49 2.65 1.31 3.56
N LYS A 50 3.70 0.59 3.13
CA LYS A 50 3.57 -0.38 2.04
C LYS A 50 2.64 -1.55 2.40
N ASN A 51 2.71 -2.06 3.62
CA ASN A 51 1.77 -3.08 4.09
C ASN A 51 0.33 -2.58 4.08
N TYR A 52 0.10 -1.34 4.56
CA TYR A 52 -1.21 -0.69 4.47
C TYR A 52 -1.72 -0.63 3.02
N GLU A 53 -0.90 -0.16 2.07
CA GLU A 53 -1.27 -0.06 0.67
C GLU A 53 -1.63 -1.42 0.06
N MET A 54 -0.82 -2.45 0.31
CA MET A 54 -1.04 -3.80 -0.22
C MET A 54 -2.32 -4.43 0.34
N LEU A 55 -2.55 -4.35 1.66
CA LEU A 55 -3.77 -4.83 2.30
C LEU A 55 -5.01 -4.06 1.82
N THR A 56 -4.88 -2.75 1.61
CA THR A 56 -5.98 -1.92 1.06
C THR A 56 -6.36 -2.38 -0.35
N ALA A 57 -5.37 -2.64 -1.21
CA ALA A 57 -5.60 -3.14 -2.56
C ALA A 57 -6.27 -4.54 -2.53
N GLU A 58 -5.81 -5.44 -1.67
CA GLU A 58 -6.39 -6.76 -1.47
C GLU A 58 -7.85 -6.66 -1.00
N ALA A 59 -8.12 -5.87 0.04
CA ALA A 59 -9.47 -5.63 0.55
C ALA A 59 -10.41 -5.06 -0.52
N ALA A 60 -9.92 -4.11 -1.33
CA ALA A 60 -10.70 -3.51 -2.41
C ALA A 60 -11.07 -4.53 -3.51
N VAL A 61 -10.19 -5.50 -3.79
CA VAL A 61 -10.44 -6.56 -4.78
C VAL A 61 -11.36 -7.65 -4.23
N THR A 62 -11.19 -8.04 -2.98
CA THR A 62 -11.94 -9.16 -2.36
C THR A 62 -13.26 -8.73 -1.73
N GLY A 63 -13.38 -7.48 -1.26
CA GLY A 63 -14.49 -7.01 -0.43
C GLY A 63 -14.37 -7.48 1.02
N ASP A 64 -13.21 -8.02 1.43
CA ASP A 64 -12.99 -8.50 2.79
C ASP A 64 -12.86 -7.35 3.78
N ARG A 65 -13.80 -7.27 4.71
CA ARG A 65 -13.87 -6.21 5.73
C ARG A 65 -12.79 -6.33 6.78
N ASP A 66 -12.43 -7.53 7.16
CA ASP A 66 -11.40 -7.78 8.18
C ASP A 66 -10.02 -7.35 7.64
N THR A 67 -9.72 -7.67 6.39
CA THR A 67 -8.52 -7.18 5.70
C THR A 67 -8.50 -5.65 5.59
N ALA A 68 -9.63 -5.00 5.33
CA ALA A 68 -9.71 -3.52 5.28
C ALA A 68 -9.45 -2.87 6.66
N ILE A 69 -10.03 -3.44 7.74
CA ILE A 69 -9.78 -2.97 9.10
C ILE A 69 -8.32 -3.19 9.49
N LEU A 70 -7.75 -4.35 9.13
CA LEU A 70 -6.34 -4.65 9.36
C LEU A 70 -5.42 -3.66 8.63
N ALA A 71 -5.74 -3.32 7.38
CA ALA A 71 -5.02 -2.30 6.61
C ALA A 71 -5.01 -0.97 7.37
N LEU A 72 -6.16 -0.46 7.78
CA LEU A 72 -6.27 0.80 8.54
C LEU A 72 -5.51 0.73 9.87
N THR A 73 -5.55 -0.41 10.57
CA THR A 73 -4.81 -0.60 11.82
C THR A 73 -3.29 -0.46 11.61
N HIS A 74 -2.78 -0.87 10.45
CA HIS A 74 -1.35 -0.73 10.10
C HIS A 74 -0.97 0.67 9.60
N HIS A 75 -1.95 1.53 9.34
CA HIS A 75 -1.64 2.88 8.88
C HIS A 75 -1.02 3.71 10.02
N PRO A 76 0.15 4.37 9.82
CA PRO A 76 0.89 5.05 10.89
C PRO A 76 0.12 6.19 11.57
N LEU A 77 -0.93 6.73 10.95
CA LEU A 77 -1.79 7.75 11.56
C LEU A 77 -2.98 7.16 12.35
N VAL A 78 -3.22 5.85 12.29
CA VAL A 78 -4.32 5.18 12.99
C VAL A 78 -3.77 4.36 14.14
N MET A 79 -3.02 3.30 13.89
CA MET A 79 -2.31 2.43 14.83
C MET A 79 -3.15 1.96 16.04
N ASP A 80 -4.45 1.86 15.84
CA ASP A 80 -5.42 1.44 16.86
C ASP A 80 -6.54 0.65 16.17
N TYR A 81 -6.84 -0.55 16.69
CA TYR A 81 -7.81 -1.44 16.05
C TYR A 81 -9.26 -0.92 16.18
N ASP A 82 -9.63 -0.40 17.34
CA ASP A 82 -11.01 0.08 17.56
C ASP A 82 -11.26 1.36 16.75
N ALA A 83 -10.27 2.26 16.70
CA ALA A 83 -10.32 3.44 15.83
C ALA A 83 -10.38 3.06 14.34
N ALA A 84 -9.61 2.06 13.90
CA ALA A 84 -9.65 1.56 12.53
C ALA A 84 -11.03 0.99 12.16
N LYS A 85 -11.64 0.24 13.07
CA LYS A 85 -12.97 -0.35 12.89
C LYS A 85 -14.06 0.73 12.76
N ASP A 86 -14.05 1.75 13.63
CA ASP A 86 -14.99 2.86 13.55
C ASP A 86 -14.79 3.67 12.27
N LEU A 87 -13.54 4.01 11.95
CA LEU A 87 -13.18 4.72 10.72
C LEU A 87 -13.65 3.96 9.47
N PHE A 88 -13.38 2.64 9.40
CA PHE A 88 -13.81 1.81 8.29
C PHE A 88 -15.34 1.82 8.11
N ALA A 89 -16.09 1.67 9.19
CA ALA A 89 -17.55 1.68 9.15
C ALA A 89 -18.09 3.00 8.58
N ARG A 90 -17.51 4.12 8.98
CA ARG A 90 -17.89 5.46 8.50
C ARG A 90 -17.50 5.68 7.03
N LEU A 91 -16.30 5.26 6.63
CA LEU A 91 -15.85 5.32 5.23
C LEU A 91 -16.73 4.45 4.32
N LEU A 92 -17.05 3.24 4.79
CA LEU A 92 -17.88 2.30 4.05
C LEU A 92 -19.30 2.87 3.79
N GLU A 93 -19.91 3.51 4.78
CA GLU A 93 -21.21 4.15 4.61
C GLU A 93 -21.13 5.39 3.71
N ALA A 94 -20.13 6.25 3.91
CA ALA A 94 -19.95 7.48 3.13
C ALA A 94 -19.69 7.21 1.63
N HIS A 95 -19.04 6.06 1.32
CA HIS A 95 -18.62 5.70 -0.05
C HIS A 95 -19.33 4.44 -0.57
N ARG A 96 -20.50 4.11 -0.02
CA ARG A 96 -21.25 2.88 -0.33
C ARG A 96 -21.40 2.61 -1.82
N GLU A 97 -21.74 3.62 -2.61
CA GLU A 97 -21.95 3.49 -4.06
C GLU A 97 -20.70 3.11 -4.85
N TYR A 98 -19.50 3.43 -4.31
CA TYR A 98 -18.20 3.15 -4.94
C TYR A 98 -17.56 1.86 -4.42
N LEU A 99 -18.12 1.24 -3.39
CA LEU A 99 -17.56 0.09 -2.69
C LEU A 99 -18.49 -1.15 -2.72
N PRO A 100 -19.09 -1.52 -3.89
CA PRO A 100 -20.11 -2.56 -3.95
C PRO A 100 -19.63 -3.92 -3.44
N ARG A 101 -18.34 -4.24 -3.54
CA ARG A 101 -17.80 -5.54 -3.12
C ARG A 101 -17.89 -5.80 -1.61
N PHE A 102 -17.94 -4.77 -0.79
CA PHE A 102 -18.07 -4.90 0.66
C PHE A 102 -19.50 -5.13 1.13
N PHE A 103 -20.47 -5.14 0.22
CA PHE A 103 -21.91 -5.32 0.52
C PHE A 103 -22.52 -6.57 -0.10
N ASN A 104 -21.71 -7.40 -0.76
CA ASN A 104 -22.12 -8.67 -1.38
C ASN A 104 -21.96 -9.84 -0.42
#